data_dbe57acb7aaf619ea8daa5788638c120
#
_entry.id   dbe57acb7aaf619ea8daa5788638c120
#
_cell.length_a   1.000
_cell.length_b   1.000
_cell.length_c   1.000
_cell.angle_alpha   90.00
_cell.angle_beta   90.00
_cell.angle_gamma   90.00
#
_symmetry.space_group_name_H-M   'P 1'
#
loop_
_entity.id
_entity.type
_entity.pdbx_description
1 polymer ?
#
loop_
_entity_poly.entity_id
_entity_poly.type
_entity_poly.pdbx_seq_one_letter_code
_entity_poly.pdbx_strand_id
1 'polypeptide(L)'
;MNFKIDNLQYCNWSREIFEFNRAAGLDAVHVTIVYHEDYDELLVEIKKWEKLFSDNSDLIFQGKDYKDIEKANLEKKTAIFFGFQNCSPIEDDINLVEKVHNLGCRFMQLTYNNQSLLATGCYEKIDSGVTNFGREAIKEMNRVGVVIDMSHSAEKSTFDAINLSDKPIAITHANPSFWHPAKRNKSDDLLKALSESGGMLGLSLYPHHLKDNTNCTIESFCEMVAKTADIMDNKNIGIGSDLCLNQPDSIVEWMRNGTWSKSKNYGEGSKNKPGFPKQPEWFEDARGFNNIETGLKKIGFSDSETHGILGNNWYN
;
A
#
# COMPACT_ATOMS: atom_id res chain seq x y z
N MET A 1 19.06 10.05 -10.19
CA MET A 1 18.88 8.58 -10.16
C MET A 1 17.44 8.28 -10.53
N ASN A 2 17.17 7.14 -11.14
CA ASN A 2 15.80 6.69 -11.38
C ASN A 2 15.55 5.51 -10.45
N PHE A 3 14.58 5.66 -9.56
CA PHE A 3 14.19 4.62 -8.63
C PHE A 3 12.96 3.87 -9.13
N LYS A 4 12.86 2.57 -8.81
CA LYS A 4 11.62 1.79 -8.93
C LYS A 4 11.17 1.40 -7.53
N ILE A 5 9.93 1.74 -7.19
CA ILE A 5 9.35 1.56 -5.84
C ILE A 5 7.96 0.95 -5.98
N ASP A 6 7.72 -0.14 -5.25
CA ASP A 6 6.39 -0.70 -5.07
C ASP A 6 5.90 -0.40 -3.65
N ASN A 7 4.90 0.46 -3.55
CA ASN A 7 4.45 0.92 -2.24
C ASN A 7 3.32 0.07 -1.66
N LEU A 8 3.22 -1.17 -2.02
CA LEU A 8 2.67 -2.25 -1.21
C LEU A 8 2.86 -3.63 -1.84
N GLN A 9 3.35 -4.58 -1.05
CA GLN A 9 3.27 -6.03 -1.31
C GLN A 9 2.91 -6.79 -0.03
N TYR A 10 2.17 -7.90 -0.19
CA TYR A 10 1.88 -8.85 0.88
C TYR A 10 2.01 -10.28 0.35
N CYS A 11 3.20 -10.82 0.38
CA CYS A 11 3.53 -12.13 -0.18
C CYS A 11 3.85 -13.14 0.94
N ASN A 12 3.72 -14.42 0.64
CA ASN A 12 4.34 -15.47 1.46
C ASN A 12 5.84 -15.49 1.15
N TRP A 13 6.59 -14.68 1.86
CA TRP A 13 7.95 -14.26 1.55
C TRP A 13 8.93 -15.41 1.43
N SER A 14 9.65 -15.46 0.32
CA SER A 14 10.68 -16.43 0.00
C SER A 14 11.81 -15.75 -0.79
N ARG A 15 12.96 -16.41 -0.87
CA ARG A 15 14.07 -15.97 -1.71
C ARG A 15 13.65 -15.69 -3.15
N GLU A 16 12.83 -16.57 -3.73
CA GLU A 16 12.32 -16.43 -5.10
C GLU A 16 11.58 -15.09 -5.30
N ILE A 17 10.73 -14.69 -4.34
CA ILE A 17 10.00 -13.42 -4.42
C ILE A 17 10.97 -12.22 -4.35
N PHE A 18 12.00 -12.28 -3.53
CA PHE A 18 13.04 -11.25 -3.50
C PHE A 18 13.84 -11.20 -4.81
N GLU A 19 14.09 -12.33 -5.44
CA GLU A 19 14.71 -12.41 -6.76
C GLU A 19 13.81 -11.79 -7.85
N PHE A 20 12.48 -11.96 -7.80
CA PHE A 20 11.54 -11.28 -8.70
C PHE A 20 11.58 -9.76 -8.51
N ASN A 21 11.61 -9.28 -7.26
CA ASN A 21 11.74 -7.86 -6.96
C ASN A 21 13.05 -7.28 -7.52
N ARG A 22 14.16 -8.01 -7.39
CA ARG A 22 15.44 -7.61 -7.97
C ARG A 22 15.44 -7.65 -9.51
N ALA A 23 14.85 -8.68 -10.11
CA ALA A 23 14.71 -8.78 -11.57
C ALA A 23 13.83 -7.66 -12.16
N ALA A 24 12.85 -7.17 -11.40
CA ALA A 24 12.06 -5.97 -11.74
C ALA A 24 12.87 -4.67 -11.61
N GLY A 25 13.99 -4.70 -10.88
CA GLY A 25 14.79 -3.53 -10.55
C GLY A 25 14.20 -2.68 -9.42
N LEU A 26 13.37 -3.27 -8.53
CA LEU A 26 12.80 -2.54 -7.40
C LEU A 26 13.87 -2.18 -6.38
N ASP A 27 14.04 -0.88 -6.14
CA ASP A 27 14.96 -0.34 -5.15
C ASP A 27 14.33 -0.32 -3.75
N ALA A 28 13.02 -0.17 -3.68
CA ALA A 28 12.28 -0.22 -2.43
C ALA A 28 10.93 -0.93 -2.60
N VAL A 29 10.53 -1.64 -1.55
CA VAL A 29 9.21 -2.27 -1.42
C VAL A 29 8.66 -1.98 -0.03
N HIS A 30 7.46 -1.40 0.04
CA HIS A 30 6.68 -1.36 1.26
C HIS A 30 5.97 -2.70 1.44
N VAL A 31 6.15 -3.34 2.58
CA VAL A 31 5.57 -4.63 2.90
C VAL A 31 4.62 -4.53 4.08
N THR A 32 3.48 -5.21 3.98
CA THR A 32 2.58 -5.37 5.11
C THR A 32 3.11 -6.43 6.06
N ILE A 33 3.26 -6.07 7.34
CA ILE A 33 3.66 -7.01 8.40
C ILE A 33 2.59 -7.14 9.50
N VAL A 34 1.52 -6.35 9.43
CA VAL A 34 0.41 -6.34 10.37
C VAL A 34 -0.92 -6.14 9.66
N TYR A 35 -1.92 -6.93 10.05
CA TYR A 35 -3.35 -6.72 9.78
C TYR A 35 -4.17 -6.60 11.07
N HIS A 36 -4.13 -7.61 11.94
CA HIS A 36 -4.91 -7.68 13.17
C HIS A 36 -4.04 -7.97 14.40
N GLU A 37 -2.76 -8.20 14.19
CA GLU A 37 -1.78 -8.44 15.21
C GLU A 37 -1.75 -7.28 16.21
N ASP A 38 -1.69 -7.60 17.50
CA ASP A 38 -1.43 -6.66 18.56
C ASP A 38 0.08 -6.33 18.67
N TYR A 39 0.48 -5.57 19.70
CA TYR A 39 1.88 -5.18 19.86
C TYR A 39 2.82 -6.37 20.11
N ASP A 40 2.40 -7.35 20.91
CA ASP A 40 3.22 -8.52 21.21
C ASP A 40 3.35 -9.45 19.99
N GLU A 41 2.27 -9.61 19.23
CA GLU A 41 2.27 -10.35 17.97
C GLU A 41 3.13 -9.67 16.90
N LEU A 42 3.12 -8.33 16.83
CA LEU A 42 4.05 -7.55 15.97
C LEU A 42 5.51 -7.90 16.28
N LEU A 43 5.89 -8.03 17.54
CA LEU A 43 7.28 -8.39 17.89
C LEU A 43 7.69 -9.78 17.36
N VAL A 44 6.72 -10.69 17.22
CA VAL A 44 6.95 -11.99 16.55
C VAL A 44 7.18 -11.81 15.05
N GLU A 45 6.38 -10.98 14.38
CA GLU A 45 6.55 -10.68 12.95
C GLU A 45 7.90 -10.00 12.66
N ILE A 46 8.33 -9.06 13.51
CA ILE A 46 9.66 -8.42 13.40
C ILE A 46 10.78 -9.47 13.42
N LYS A 47 10.73 -10.44 14.36
CA LYS A 47 11.73 -11.51 14.43
C LYS A 47 11.76 -12.39 13.17
N LYS A 48 10.61 -12.65 12.55
CA LYS A 48 10.55 -13.37 11.27
C LYS A 48 11.27 -12.58 10.18
N TRP A 49 11.06 -11.25 10.13
CA TRP A 49 11.73 -10.39 9.17
C TRP A 49 13.24 -10.25 9.42
N GLU A 50 13.68 -10.20 10.68
CA GLU A 50 15.11 -10.24 11.01
C GLU A 50 15.80 -11.49 10.44
N LYS A 51 15.11 -12.64 10.53
CA LYS A 51 15.59 -13.87 9.91
C LYS A 51 15.61 -13.78 8.37
N LEU A 52 14.54 -13.25 7.73
CA LEU A 52 14.50 -13.07 6.28
C LEU A 52 15.63 -12.16 5.80
N PHE A 53 15.95 -11.07 6.50
CA PHE A 53 17.09 -10.19 6.19
C PHE A 53 18.41 -10.90 6.32
N SER A 54 18.60 -11.70 7.37
CA SER A 54 19.84 -12.48 7.56
C SER A 54 20.04 -13.51 6.45
N ASP A 55 18.99 -14.27 6.12
CA ASP A 55 19.04 -15.35 5.15
C ASP A 55 19.17 -14.85 3.69
N ASN A 56 18.76 -13.60 3.41
CA ASN A 56 18.73 -13.01 2.07
C ASN A 56 19.47 -11.66 2.01
N SER A 57 20.52 -11.50 2.81
CA SER A 57 21.29 -10.24 2.93
C SER A 57 21.97 -9.79 1.64
N ASP A 58 22.09 -10.67 0.66
CA ASP A 58 22.55 -10.38 -0.70
C ASP A 58 21.50 -9.72 -1.57
N LEU A 59 20.19 -9.83 -1.24
CA LEU A 59 19.05 -9.33 -2.03
C LEU A 59 18.33 -8.18 -1.35
N ILE A 60 18.17 -8.21 -0.03
CA ILE A 60 17.32 -7.29 0.73
C ILE A 60 17.96 -6.80 2.02
N PHE A 61 17.48 -5.69 2.53
CA PHE A 61 17.73 -5.20 3.89
C PHE A 61 16.57 -4.31 4.36
N GLN A 62 16.48 -4.05 5.68
CA GLN A 62 15.45 -3.15 6.22
C GLN A 62 15.71 -1.70 5.81
N GLY A 63 14.74 -1.08 5.13
CA GLY A 63 14.71 0.34 4.84
C GLY A 63 14.07 1.13 5.99
N LYS A 64 14.63 2.29 6.30
CA LYS A 64 14.14 3.19 7.37
C LYS A 64 13.97 4.63 6.93
N ASP A 65 14.69 5.05 5.91
CA ASP A 65 14.60 6.40 5.35
C ASP A 65 14.95 6.41 3.84
N TYR A 66 14.84 7.58 3.21
CA TYR A 66 15.11 7.74 1.78
C TYR A 66 16.54 7.37 1.36
N LYS A 67 17.54 7.49 2.26
CA LYS A 67 18.93 7.12 1.98
C LYS A 67 19.08 5.61 1.79
N ASP A 68 18.21 4.82 2.41
CA ASP A 68 18.18 3.39 2.20
C ASP A 68 17.72 3.03 0.78
N ILE A 69 16.88 3.85 0.15
CA ILE A 69 16.49 3.70 -1.27
C ILE A 69 17.70 3.98 -2.17
N GLU A 70 18.44 5.07 -1.90
CA GLU A 70 19.68 5.38 -2.62
C GLU A 70 20.73 4.26 -2.49
N LYS A 71 20.91 3.77 -1.26
CA LYS A 71 21.79 2.65 -0.96
C LYS A 71 21.38 1.38 -1.70
N ALA A 72 20.09 1.04 -1.69
CA ALA A 72 19.56 -0.12 -2.39
C ALA A 72 19.84 -0.05 -3.90
N ASN A 73 19.65 1.12 -4.52
CA ASN A 73 19.95 1.32 -5.93
C ASN A 73 21.43 1.13 -6.24
N LEU A 74 22.32 1.67 -5.39
CA LEU A 74 23.79 1.52 -5.55
C LEU A 74 24.24 0.07 -5.35
N GLU A 75 23.74 -0.60 -4.32
CA GLU A 75 24.12 -1.98 -3.97
C GLU A 75 23.39 -3.04 -4.80
N LYS A 76 22.42 -2.65 -5.65
CA LYS A 76 21.57 -3.57 -6.41
C LYS A 76 20.78 -4.53 -5.53
N LYS A 77 20.30 -4.02 -4.39
CA LYS A 77 19.40 -4.69 -3.44
C LYS A 77 18.03 -4.02 -3.43
N THR A 78 17.12 -4.57 -2.64
CA THR A 78 15.81 -3.95 -2.38
C THR A 78 15.73 -3.57 -0.89
N ALA A 79 15.47 -2.30 -0.60
CA ALA A 79 15.16 -1.83 0.74
C ALA A 79 13.69 -2.18 1.07
N ILE A 80 13.47 -2.87 2.18
CA ILE A 80 12.15 -3.30 2.64
C ILE A 80 11.66 -2.36 3.73
N PHE A 81 10.59 -1.63 3.46
CA PHE A 81 9.94 -0.72 4.39
C PHE A 81 8.74 -1.39 5.04
N PHE A 82 8.71 -1.41 6.36
CA PHE A 82 7.58 -1.98 7.09
C PHE A 82 6.38 -1.05 7.12
N GLY A 83 5.19 -1.63 6.88
CA GLY A 83 3.94 -0.96 7.05
C GLY A 83 2.86 -1.85 7.65
N PHE A 84 1.85 -1.22 8.18
CA PHE A 84 0.69 -1.84 8.82
C PHE A 84 -0.56 -1.49 8.04
N GLN A 85 -1.30 -2.49 7.59
CA GLN A 85 -2.62 -2.25 6.97
C GLN A 85 -3.73 -2.00 8.00
N ASN A 86 -3.39 -1.95 9.28
CA ASN A 86 -4.28 -1.61 10.38
C ASN A 86 -3.49 -0.92 11.51
N CYS A 87 -4.20 -0.33 12.45
CA CYS A 87 -3.61 0.32 13.62
C CYS A 87 -3.57 -0.58 14.87
N SER A 88 -3.87 -1.88 14.76
CA SER A 88 -3.99 -2.78 15.91
C SER A 88 -2.80 -2.78 16.86
N PRO A 89 -1.52 -2.66 16.43
CA PRO A 89 -0.39 -2.64 17.35
C PRO A 89 -0.28 -1.40 18.26
N ILE A 90 -1.03 -0.33 17.98
CA ILE A 90 -1.05 0.82 18.91
C ILE A 90 -2.12 0.67 19.99
N GLU A 91 -2.98 -0.35 19.88
CA GLU A 91 -4.01 -0.70 20.88
C GLU A 91 -4.82 0.55 21.29
N ASP A 92 -4.91 0.85 22.58
CA ASP A 92 -5.47 2.09 23.14
C ASP A 92 -4.42 3.00 23.82
N ASP A 93 -3.12 2.78 23.50
CA ASP A 93 -1.98 3.53 24.02
C ASP A 93 -1.26 4.30 22.92
N ILE A 94 -1.42 5.62 22.90
CA ILE A 94 -0.79 6.51 21.93
C ILE A 94 0.75 6.44 21.93
N ASN A 95 1.37 6.09 23.06
CA ASN A 95 2.83 5.96 23.14
C ASN A 95 3.37 4.77 22.33
N LEU A 96 2.52 3.84 21.93
CA LEU A 96 2.91 2.75 21.05
C LEU A 96 3.22 3.21 19.63
N VAL A 97 2.72 4.36 19.18
CA VAL A 97 3.06 4.93 17.86
C VAL A 97 4.57 5.15 17.73
N GLU A 98 5.22 5.77 18.74
CA GLU A 98 6.68 5.96 18.73
C GLU A 98 7.43 4.63 18.84
N LYS A 99 6.93 3.69 19.63
CA LYS A 99 7.55 2.37 19.76
C LYS A 99 7.53 1.59 18.43
N VAL A 100 6.39 1.56 17.72
CA VAL A 100 6.32 0.87 16.42
C VAL A 100 7.16 1.58 15.35
N HIS A 101 7.26 2.91 15.39
CA HIS A 101 8.19 3.65 14.54
C HIS A 101 9.65 3.21 14.80
N ASN A 102 10.05 3.08 16.06
CA ASN A 102 11.40 2.65 16.44
C ASN A 102 11.70 1.20 16.01
N LEU A 103 10.68 0.35 15.92
CA LEU A 103 10.78 -1.01 15.35
C LEU A 103 10.90 -1.00 13.82
N GLY A 104 10.71 0.14 13.17
CA GLY A 104 10.88 0.30 11.72
C GLY A 104 9.59 0.51 10.93
N CYS A 105 8.44 0.64 11.57
CA CYS A 105 7.20 1.03 10.89
C CYS A 105 7.36 2.41 10.25
N ARG A 106 7.01 2.51 8.97
CA ARG A 106 7.05 3.78 8.21
C ARG A 106 5.71 4.15 7.61
N PHE A 107 4.82 3.19 7.44
CA PHE A 107 3.45 3.40 6.98
C PHE A 107 2.48 2.73 7.96
N MET A 108 1.40 3.41 8.31
CA MET A 108 0.34 2.80 9.14
C MET A 108 -1.02 3.29 8.67
N GLN A 109 -1.92 2.35 8.42
CA GLN A 109 -3.32 2.65 8.14
C GLN A 109 -4.09 2.88 9.43
N LEU A 110 -5.02 3.83 9.39
CA LEU A 110 -5.89 4.10 10.53
C LEU A 110 -6.93 3.00 10.74
N THR A 111 -7.23 2.23 9.70
CA THR A 111 -8.19 1.10 9.76
C THR A 111 -8.00 0.13 8.60
N TYR A 112 -8.41 -1.13 8.81
CA TYR A 112 -8.50 -2.15 7.76
C TYR A 112 -9.97 -2.54 7.53
N ASN A 113 -10.54 -2.11 6.41
CA ASN A 113 -11.89 -2.45 5.94
C ASN A 113 -13.06 -2.04 6.83
N ASN A 114 -12.99 -2.24 8.14
CA ASN A 114 -14.07 -2.03 9.10
C ASN A 114 -13.75 -0.84 10.02
N GLN A 115 -14.60 -0.62 11.04
CA GLN A 115 -14.35 0.38 12.06
C GLN A 115 -13.16 -0.02 12.94
N SER A 116 -12.24 0.91 13.17
CA SER A 116 -11.18 0.80 14.19
C SER A 116 -11.41 1.79 15.33
N LEU A 117 -10.49 1.85 16.29
CA LEU A 117 -10.47 2.92 17.30
C LEU A 117 -10.16 4.30 16.69
N LEU A 118 -9.54 4.35 15.50
CA LEU A 118 -9.04 5.59 14.89
C LEU A 118 -9.97 6.15 13.82
N ALA A 119 -10.55 5.28 12.96
CA ALA A 119 -11.29 5.72 11.78
C ALA A 119 -12.26 4.66 11.27
N THR A 120 -13.10 5.05 10.33
CA THR A 120 -14.06 4.17 9.66
C THR A 120 -13.45 3.56 8.38
N GLY A 121 -13.60 2.24 8.23
CA GLY A 121 -13.18 1.51 7.03
C GLY A 121 -14.19 1.54 5.88
N CYS A 122 -13.72 1.28 4.66
CA CYS A 122 -14.51 1.43 3.43
C CYS A 122 -15.68 0.45 3.28
N TYR A 123 -15.74 -0.62 4.06
CA TYR A 123 -16.87 -1.57 4.05
C TYR A 123 -17.91 -1.30 5.12
N GLU A 124 -17.72 -0.31 6.00
CA GLU A 124 -18.74 0.09 6.94
C GLU A 124 -19.95 0.75 6.23
N LYS A 125 -21.13 0.64 6.86
CA LYS A 125 -22.37 1.23 6.33
C LYS A 125 -22.45 2.73 6.54
N ILE A 126 -21.86 3.21 7.63
CA ILE A 126 -21.86 4.60 8.05
C ILE A 126 -20.41 5.03 8.26
N ASP A 127 -19.98 6.00 7.47
CA ASP A 127 -18.67 6.61 7.66
C ASP A 127 -18.77 7.74 8.69
N SER A 128 -18.29 7.46 9.90
CA SER A 128 -18.27 8.42 11.00
C SER A 128 -17.06 9.37 10.95
N GLY A 129 -16.11 9.11 10.07
CA GLY A 129 -14.86 9.86 9.98
C GLY A 129 -13.81 9.40 11.00
N VAL A 130 -12.83 10.28 11.26
CA VAL A 130 -11.74 10.06 12.23
C VAL A 130 -12.24 10.33 13.66
N THR A 131 -11.96 9.40 14.58
CA THR A 131 -12.34 9.52 16.00
C THR A 131 -11.46 10.54 16.73
N ASN A 132 -11.81 10.86 18.00
CA ASN A 132 -10.94 11.70 18.84
C ASN A 132 -9.58 11.04 19.08
N PHE A 133 -9.54 9.73 19.33
CA PHE A 133 -8.28 9.00 19.47
C PHE A 133 -7.50 8.97 18.14
N GLY A 134 -8.20 8.82 17.01
CA GLY A 134 -7.60 8.94 15.68
C GLY A 134 -6.91 10.29 15.43
N ARG A 135 -7.48 11.41 15.95
CA ARG A 135 -6.84 12.74 15.85
C ARG A 135 -5.52 12.80 16.60
N GLU A 136 -5.47 12.22 17.80
CA GLU A 136 -4.23 12.16 18.58
C GLU A 136 -3.20 11.22 17.91
N ALA A 137 -3.66 10.10 17.35
CA ALA A 137 -2.79 9.19 16.60
C ALA A 137 -2.19 9.87 15.34
N ILE A 138 -2.98 10.62 14.56
CA ILE A 138 -2.49 11.41 13.42
C ILE A 138 -1.38 12.38 13.83
N LYS A 139 -1.58 13.13 14.92
CA LYS A 139 -0.56 14.08 15.43
C LYS A 139 0.72 13.34 15.82
N GLU A 140 0.60 12.20 16.50
CA GLU A 140 1.74 11.44 16.96
C GLU A 140 2.48 10.78 15.77
N MET A 141 1.75 10.26 14.78
CA MET A 141 2.35 9.76 13.54
C MET A 141 3.14 10.87 12.81
N ASN A 142 2.57 12.06 12.70
CA ASN A 142 3.26 13.23 12.13
C ASN A 142 4.52 13.61 12.94
N ARG A 143 4.46 13.56 14.27
CA ARG A 143 5.59 13.86 15.15
C ARG A 143 6.76 12.90 14.94
N VAL A 144 6.48 11.62 14.87
CA VAL A 144 7.53 10.59 14.76
C VAL A 144 7.95 10.29 13.32
N GLY A 145 7.15 10.67 12.33
CA GLY A 145 7.45 10.44 10.91
C GLY A 145 6.92 9.11 10.36
N VAL A 146 5.79 8.62 10.88
CA VAL A 146 5.02 7.52 10.25
C VAL A 146 4.05 8.11 9.23
N VAL A 147 4.09 7.65 8.00
CA VAL A 147 3.16 8.05 6.94
C VAL A 147 1.77 7.47 7.22
N ILE A 148 0.77 8.35 7.19
CA ILE A 148 -0.64 7.96 7.33
C ILE A 148 -1.10 7.37 6.01
N ASP A 149 -1.52 6.11 6.00
CA ASP A 149 -2.08 5.45 4.83
C ASP A 149 -3.60 5.28 4.97
N MET A 150 -4.35 5.74 3.97
CA MET A 150 -5.81 5.72 3.98
C MET A 150 -6.40 4.76 2.93
N SER A 151 -5.62 3.77 2.49
CA SER A 151 -6.03 2.83 1.44
C SER A 151 -7.32 2.09 1.76
N HIS A 152 -7.48 1.58 2.99
CA HIS A 152 -8.68 0.84 3.43
C HIS A 152 -9.75 1.71 4.10
N SER A 153 -9.51 3.00 4.24
CA SER A 153 -10.43 3.91 4.93
C SER A 153 -11.60 4.35 4.04
N ALA A 154 -12.71 4.66 4.67
CA ALA A 154 -13.87 5.26 4.04
C ALA A 154 -13.58 6.71 3.61
N GLU A 155 -14.46 7.28 2.79
CA GLU A 155 -14.21 8.55 2.11
C GLU A 155 -14.11 9.72 3.08
N LYS A 156 -15.09 9.89 3.99
CA LYS A 156 -15.07 10.95 5.00
C LYS A 156 -13.88 10.82 5.92
N SER A 157 -13.54 9.60 6.35
CA SER A 157 -12.35 9.34 7.17
C SER A 157 -11.07 9.78 6.46
N THR A 158 -11.00 9.61 5.15
CA THR A 158 -9.84 10.04 4.34
C THR A 158 -9.79 11.57 4.21
N PHE A 159 -10.92 12.25 3.96
CA PHE A 159 -10.98 13.71 3.96
C PHE A 159 -10.61 14.28 5.34
N ASP A 160 -11.11 13.66 6.42
CA ASP A 160 -10.75 14.07 7.78
C ASP A 160 -9.23 13.94 8.00
N ALA A 161 -8.59 12.86 7.54
CA ALA A 161 -7.14 12.66 7.66
C ALA A 161 -6.34 13.70 6.85
N ILE A 162 -6.77 14.03 5.62
CA ILE A 162 -6.17 15.11 4.81
C ILE A 162 -6.20 16.43 5.58
N ASN A 163 -7.33 16.75 6.20
CA ASN A 163 -7.51 18.02 6.90
C ASN A 163 -6.81 18.09 8.28
N LEU A 164 -6.55 16.95 8.90
CA LEU A 164 -5.97 16.86 10.25
C LEU A 164 -4.46 16.68 10.25
N SER A 165 -3.90 16.13 9.17
CA SER A 165 -2.48 15.85 9.08
C SER A 165 -1.69 17.09 8.72
N ASP A 166 -0.60 17.36 9.48
CA ASP A 166 0.38 18.41 9.17
C ASP A 166 1.37 17.99 8.06
N LYS A 167 1.31 16.74 7.62
CA LYS A 167 2.15 16.13 6.58
C LYS A 167 1.30 15.57 5.46
N PRO A 168 1.81 15.48 4.23
CA PRO A 168 1.14 14.73 3.19
C PRO A 168 0.81 13.30 3.63
N ILE A 169 -0.40 12.84 3.32
CA ILE A 169 -0.83 11.46 3.56
C ILE A 169 -0.68 10.61 2.30
N ALA A 170 -0.79 9.31 2.42
CA ALA A 170 -0.78 8.40 1.30
C ALA A 170 -2.09 7.60 1.20
N ILE A 171 -2.42 7.21 -0.02
CA ILE A 171 -3.26 6.07 -0.34
C ILE A 171 -2.33 5.12 -1.10
N THR A 172 -1.72 4.17 -0.37
CA THR A 172 -0.61 3.39 -0.91
C THR A 172 -1.03 2.42 -2.01
N HIS A 173 -2.31 1.94 -1.98
CA HIS A 173 -2.83 0.97 -2.95
C HIS A 173 -4.35 1.09 -3.14
N ALA A 174 -4.77 1.86 -4.12
CA ALA A 174 -6.15 1.97 -4.58
C ALA A 174 -6.20 2.49 -6.02
N ASN A 175 -7.39 2.43 -6.65
CA ASN A 175 -7.60 2.94 -7.98
C ASN A 175 -8.74 3.99 -7.99
N PRO A 176 -8.93 4.74 -9.08
CA PRO A 176 -10.06 5.65 -9.22
C PRO A 176 -11.39 4.89 -9.40
N SER A 177 -12.43 5.33 -8.70
CA SER A 177 -13.76 4.70 -8.78
C SER A 177 -14.48 4.96 -10.10
N PHE A 178 -14.14 6.02 -10.84
CA PHE A 178 -14.65 6.25 -12.18
C PHE A 178 -14.22 5.16 -13.18
N TRP A 179 -13.08 4.50 -12.93
CA TRP A 179 -12.60 3.41 -13.76
C TRP A 179 -13.21 2.06 -13.39
N HIS A 180 -13.32 1.80 -12.11
CA HIS A 180 -13.94 0.60 -11.56
C HIS A 180 -14.55 0.90 -10.19
N PRO A 181 -15.88 0.72 -9.99
CA PRO A 181 -16.59 1.18 -8.80
C PRO A 181 -16.47 0.21 -7.60
N ALA A 182 -15.28 -0.33 -7.33
CA ALA A 182 -15.02 -1.10 -6.10
C ALA A 182 -15.06 -0.17 -4.89
N LYS A 183 -15.50 -0.66 -3.72
CA LYS A 183 -15.54 0.14 -2.47
C LYS A 183 -14.15 0.59 -1.99
N ARG A 184 -13.09 -0.12 -2.40
CA ARG A 184 -11.70 0.22 -2.12
C ARG A 184 -11.20 1.39 -2.97
N ASN A 185 -11.81 1.61 -4.13
CA ASN A 185 -11.43 2.66 -5.06
C ASN A 185 -11.95 4.03 -4.60
N LYS A 186 -11.30 5.09 -5.02
CA LYS A 186 -11.48 6.44 -4.50
C LYS A 186 -12.22 7.33 -5.51
N SER A 187 -13.06 8.24 -5.01
CA SER A 187 -13.77 9.20 -5.84
C SER A 187 -12.84 10.25 -6.43
N ASP A 188 -13.27 10.89 -7.52
CA ASP A 188 -12.51 11.97 -8.17
C ASP A 188 -12.29 13.14 -7.22
N ASP A 189 -13.29 13.50 -6.41
CA ASP A 189 -13.20 14.57 -5.41
C ASP A 189 -12.13 14.26 -4.36
N LEU A 190 -12.06 13.01 -3.91
CA LEU A 190 -11.04 12.57 -2.94
C LEU A 190 -9.64 12.56 -3.56
N LEU A 191 -9.50 12.07 -4.79
CA LEU A 191 -8.23 12.07 -5.51
C LEU A 191 -7.70 13.49 -5.73
N LYS A 192 -8.59 14.41 -6.11
CA LYS A 192 -8.26 15.82 -6.26
C LYS A 192 -7.78 16.43 -4.94
N ALA A 193 -8.52 16.23 -3.84
CA ALA A 193 -8.15 16.73 -2.53
C ALA A 193 -6.81 16.13 -2.04
N LEU A 194 -6.56 14.84 -2.30
CA LEU A 194 -5.30 14.18 -2.00
C LEU A 194 -4.13 14.86 -2.74
N SER A 195 -4.29 15.11 -4.04
CA SER A 195 -3.28 15.78 -4.86
C SER A 195 -3.03 17.21 -4.40
N GLU A 196 -4.09 17.99 -4.14
CA GLU A 196 -4.00 19.38 -3.66
C GLU A 196 -3.30 19.48 -2.29
N SER A 197 -3.42 18.45 -1.44
CA SER A 197 -2.71 18.38 -0.15
C SER A 197 -1.25 17.93 -0.27
N GLY A 198 -0.77 17.62 -1.49
CA GLY A 198 0.56 17.06 -1.72
C GLY A 198 0.66 15.56 -1.42
N GLY A 199 -0.46 14.89 -1.17
CA GLY A 199 -0.50 13.46 -0.88
C GLY A 199 -0.28 12.59 -2.12
N MET A 200 -0.07 11.29 -1.91
CA MET A 200 0.29 10.32 -2.93
C MET A 200 -0.74 9.23 -3.11
N LEU A 201 -1.02 8.87 -4.36
CA LEU A 201 -1.80 7.69 -4.74
C LEU A 201 -0.89 6.61 -5.31
N GLY A 202 -0.88 5.41 -4.72
CA GLY A 202 -0.32 4.20 -5.30
C GLY A 202 -1.39 3.44 -6.07
N LEU A 203 -1.21 3.29 -7.38
CA LEU A 203 -2.14 2.55 -8.23
C LEU A 203 -2.01 1.05 -7.98
N SER A 204 -3.14 0.44 -7.65
CA SER A 204 -3.25 -0.97 -7.27
C SER A 204 -3.36 -1.88 -8.50
N LEU A 205 -2.69 -3.02 -8.44
CA LEU A 205 -2.78 -4.10 -9.41
C LEU A 205 -3.57 -5.30 -8.87
N TYR A 206 -4.16 -5.13 -7.67
CA TYR A 206 -5.05 -6.15 -7.11
C TYR A 206 -6.29 -6.31 -8.01
N PRO A 207 -6.57 -7.52 -8.53
CA PRO A 207 -7.55 -7.69 -9.60
C PRO A 207 -8.94 -7.15 -9.29
N HIS A 208 -9.42 -7.26 -8.05
CA HIS A 208 -10.74 -6.72 -7.70
C HIS A 208 -10.81 -5.18 -7.66
N HIS A 209 -9.68 -4.48 -7.78
CA HIS A 209 -9.62 -3.03 -7.92
C HIS A 209 -9.54 -2.59 -9.39
N LEU A 210 -9.31 -3.54 -10.31
CA LEU A 210 -9.13 -3.29 -11.74
C LEU A 210 -10.42 -3.53 -12.52
N LYS A 211 -10.65 -2.73 -13.54
CA LYS A 211 -11.65 -3.02 -14.58
C LYS A 211 -11.27 -4.35 -15.25
N ASP A 212 -12.25 -5.21 -15.44
CA ASP A 212 -12.10 -6.56 -15.98
C ASP A 212 -11.30 -7.54 -15.09
N ASN A 213 -10.98 -7.15 -13.85
CA ASN A 213 -10.31 -7.98 -12.84
C ASN A 213 -9.02 -8.65 -13.37
N THR A 214 -8.92 -9.98 -13.29
CA THR A 214 -7.80 -10.79 -13.79
C THR A 214 -7.58 -10.65 -15.31
N ASN A 215 -8.60 -10.24 -16.07
CA ASN A 215 -8.52 -10.02 -17.52
C ASN A 215 -8.14 -8.57 -17.88
N CYS A 216 -7.82 -7.73 -16.91
CA CYS A 216 -7.34 -6.38 -17.17
C CYS A 216 -6.10 -6.42 -18.07
N THR A 217 -6.15 -5.70 -19.18
CA THR A 217 -5.01 -5.58 -20.09
C THR A 217 -4.06 -4.48 -19.67
N ILE A 218 -2.82 -4.54 -20.10
CA ILE A 218 -1.83 -3.47 -19.83
C ILE A 218 -2.28 -2.13 -20.43
N GLU A 219 -2.92 -2.15 -21.61
CA GLU A 219 -3.48 -0.96 -22.24
C GLU A 219 -4.57 -0.33 -21.38
N SER A 220 -5.50 -1.15 -20.84
CA SER A 220 -6.56 -0.67 -19.93
C SER A 220 -5.97 -0.07 -18.66
N PHE A 221 -4.96 -0.71 -18.07
CA PHE A 221 -4.26 -0.17 -16.89
C PHE A 221 -3.58 1.17 -17.19
N CYS A 222 -2.82 1.26 -18.29
CA CYS A 222 -2.13 2.50 -18.66
C CYS A 222 -3.12 3.62 -19.01
N GLU A 223 -4.27 3.31 -19.64
CA GLU A 223 -5.34 4.30 -19.86
C GLU A 223 -5.92 4.81 -18.54
N MET A 224 -6.10 3.94 -17.54
CA MET A 224 -6.50 4.36 -16.18
C MET A 224 -5.46 5.31 -15.59
N VAL A 225 -4.17 5.01 -15.70
CA VAL A 225 -3.09 5.89 -15.22
C VAL A 225 -3.20 7.26 -15.88
N ALA A 226 -3.36 7.33 -17.21
CA ALA A 226 -3.47 8.59 -17.93
C ALA A 226 -4.68 9.42 -17.48
N LYS A 227 -5.85 8.79 -17.34
CA LYS A 227 -7.06 9.49 -16.85
C LYS A 227 -6.96 9.90 -15.37
N THR A 228 -6.21 9.15 -14.56
CA THR A 228 -5.93 9.56 -13.19
C THR A 228 -5.03 10.80 -13.16
N ALA A 229 -4.08 10.88 -14.08
CA ALA A 229 -3.20 12.03 -14.24
C ALA A 229 -3.95 13.30 -14.71
N ASP A 230 -5.11 13.18 -15.35
CA ASP A 230 -5.98 14.31 -15.68
C ASP A 230 -6.67 14.91 -14.43
N ILE A 231 -6.81 14.12 -13.35
CA ILE A 231 -7.44 14.54 -12.08
C ILE A 231 -6.38 14.97 -11.05
N MET A 232 -5.30 14.20 -10.96
CA MET A 232 -4.17 14.42 -10.05
C MET A 232 -2.95 14.89 -10.85
N ASP A 233 -2.06 15.65 -10.20
CA ASP A 233 -0.76 15.93 -10.82
C ASP A 233 0.03 14.61 -11.00
N ASN A 234 0.71 14.42 -12.14
CA ASN A 234 1.54 13.24 -12.41
C ASN A 234 2.53 12.91 -11.28
N LYS A 235 3.01 13.93 -10.57
CA LYS A 235 3.94 13.76 -9.43
C LYS A 235 3.30 13.18 -8.18
N ASN A 236 1.97 13.15 -8.10
CA ASN A 236 1.21 12.60 -6.96
C ASN A 236 0.73 11.15 -7.21
N ILE A 237 1.20 10.53 -8.29
CA ILE A 237 0.85 9.15 -8.68
C ILE A 237 2.09 8.26 -8.62
N GLY A 238 1.93 7.08 -8.07
CA GLY A 238 2.94 6.02 -8.05
C GLY A 238 2.30 4.65 -8.21
N ILE A 239 3.06 3.60 -7.98
CA ILE A 239 2.57 2.21 -7.95
C ILE A 239 2.57 1.72 -6.51
N GLY A 240 1.48 1.06 -6.13
CA GLY A 240 1.38 0.25 -4.92
C GLY A 240 0.63 -1.01 -5.31
N SER A 241 1.36 -2.01 -5.80
CA SER A 241 0.80 -3.12 -6.58
C SER A 241 -0.23 -3.96 -5.83
N ASP A 242 -0.14 -4.00 -4.51
CA ASP A 242 -0.93 -4.92 -3.67
C ASP A 242 -0.72 -6.39 -4.09
N LEU A 243 0.51 -6.69 -4.51
CA LEU A 243 0.88 -8.02 -4.99
C LEU A 243 0.89 -9.03 -3.84
N CYS A 244 0.10 -10.10 -4.01
CA CYS A 244 -0.13 -11.12 -2.99
C CYS A 244 0.28 -12.50 -3.55
N LEU A 245 1.58 -12.82 -3.52
CA LEU A 245 2.08 -14.09 -4.04
C LEU A 245 2.12 -15.19 -2.98
N ASN A 246 1.68 -16.39 -3.40
CA ASN A 246 1.84 -17.63 -2.63
C ASN A 246 1.19 -17.62 -1.24
N GLN A 247 0.27 -16.71 -0.96
CA GLN A 247 -0.48 -16.71 0.30
C GLN A 247 -1.51 -17.83 0.31
N PRO A 248 -1.57 -18.64 1.39
CA PRO A 248 -2.58 -19.69 1.51
C PRO A 248 -3.97 -19.08 1.78
N ASP A 249 -5.02 -19.78 1.33
CA ASP A 249 -6.42 -19.35 1.53
C ASP A 249 -6.76 -19.08 3.01
N SER A 250 -6.14 -19.83 3.94
CA SER A 250 -6.34 -19.65 5.37
C SER A 250 -5.93 -18.25 5.88
N ILE A 251 -4.88 -17.67 5.30
CA ILE A 251 -4.43 -16.31 5.63
C ILE A 251 -5.47 -15.30 5.13
N VAL A 252 -5.98 -15.49 3.89
CA VAL A 252 -7.00 -14.60 3.34
C VAL A 252 -8.29 -14.68 4.14
N GLU A 253 -8.70 -15.87 4.55
CA GLU A 253 -9.85 -16.05 5.44
C GLU A 253 -9.67 -15.36 6.79
N TRP A 254 -8.48 -15.45 7.38
CA TRP A 254 -8.15 -14.78 8.63
C TRP A 254 -8.22 -13.25 8.50
N MET A 255 -7.64 -12.68 7.43
CA MET A 255 -7.73 -11.24 7.14
C MET A 255 -9.16 -10.75 7.02
N ARG A 256 -10.07 -11.59 6.48
CA ARG A 256 -11.49 -11.24 6.28
C ARG A 256 -12.36 -11.34 7.52
N ASN A 257 -11.85 -11.91 8.61
CA ASN A 257 -12.63 -12.00 9.86
C ASN A 257 -12.84 -10.62 10.51
N GLY A 258 -11.84 -9.76 10.46
CA GLY A 258 -11.83 -8.53 11.24
C GLY A 258 -11.70 -8.80 12.75
N THR A 259 -11.39 -7.77 13.52
CA THR A 259 -11.21 -7.88 14.98
C THR A 259 -12.54 -7.92 15.74
N TRP A 260 -13.55 -7.19 15.25
CA TRP A 260 -14.79 -6.93 16.00
C TRP A 260 -16.03 -7.58 15.40
N SER A 261 -15.88 -8.39 14.35
CA SER A 261 -16.99 -9.03 13.65
C SER A 261 -16.90 -10.55 13.73
N LYS A 262 -18.04 -11.21 13.99
CA LYS A 262 -18.17 -12.68 13.90
C LYS A 262 -18.45 -13.17 12.47
N SER A 263 -18.75 -12.25 11.55
CA SER A 263 -19.02 -12.58 10.15
C SER A 263 -17.85 -12.14 9.28
N LYS A 264 -17.40 -13.04 8.41
CA LYS A 264 -16.33 -12.73 7.43
C LYS A 264 -16.84 -11.74 6.38
N ASN A 265 -16.10 -10.67 6.16
CA ASN A 265 -16.34 -9.76 5.06
C ASN A 265 -15.32 -10.02 3.94
N TYR A 266 -15.78 -10.63 2.87
CA TYR A 266 -14.92 -10.97 1.72
C TYR A 266 -14.64 -9.77 0.81
N GLY A 267 -15.13 -8.57 1.15
CA GLY A 267 -14.97 -7.38 0.31
C GLY A 267 -15.53 -7.60 -1.09
N GLU A 268 -14.71 -7.35 -2.10
CA GLU A 268 -15.03 -7.59 -3.51
C GLU A 268 -14.87 -9.07 -3.94
N GLY A 269 -14.36 -9.94 -3.05
CA GLY A 269 -14.23 -11.38 -3.27
C GLY A 269 -15.50 -12.15 -2.91
N SER A 270 -15.38 -13.47 -2.76
CA SER A 270 -16.52 -14.31 -2.38
C SER A 270 -16.14 -15.46 -1.47
N LYS A 271 -17.11 -15.93 -0.67
CA LYS A 271 -16.95 -17.11 0.19
C LYS A 271 -16.56 -18.38 -0.59
N ASN A 272 -17.00 -18.49 -1.84
CA ASN A 272 -16.75 -19.69 -2.68
C ASN A 272 -15.33 -19.68 -3.28
N LYS A 273 -14.64 -18.56 -3.25
CA LYS A 273 -13.24 -18.37 -3.68
C LYS A 273 -12.56 -17.49 -2.66
N PRO A 274 -12.19 -18.02 -1.49
CA PRO A 274 -11.69 -17.22 -0.36
C PRO A 274 -10.27 -16.69 -0.57
N GLY A 275 -9.47 -17.33 -1.43
CA GLY A 275 -8.09 -16.95 -1.72
C GLY A 275 -7.95 -15.66 -2.52
N PHE A 276 -6.72 -15.24 -2.71
CA PHE A 276 -6.43 -14.10 -3.60
C PHE A 276 -6.74 -14.46 -5.06
N PRO A 277 -7.30 -13.51 -5.85
CA PRO A 277 -7.52 -13.72 -7.27
C PRO A 277 -6.18 -13.87 -8.02
N LYS A 278 -6.20 -14.63 -9.15
CA LYS A 278 -5.04 -14.70 -10.04
C LYS A 278 -4.75 -13.31 -10.61
N GLN A 279 -3.48 -12.91 -10.62
CA GLN A 279 -3.02 -11.65 -11.21
C GLN A 279 -3.25 -11.64 -12.74
N PRO A 280 -3.36 -10.46 -13.37
CA PRO A 280 -3.32 -10.34 -14.81
C PRO A 280 -2.04 -10.95 -15.39
N GLU A 281 -2.13 -11.60 -16.56
CA GLU A 281 -0.99 -12.31 -17.18
C GLU A 281 0.26 -11.44 -17.40
N TRP A 282 0.06 -10.15 -17.63
CA TRP A 282 1.16 -9.20 -17.81
C TRP A 282 1.78 -8.72 -16.50
N PHE A 283 1.18 -9.07 -15.33
CA PHE A 283 1.66 -8.73 -13.99
C PHE A 283 1.54 -9.90 -13.01
N GLU A 284 2.03 -11.06 -13.37
CA GLU A 284 1.97 -12.25 -12.50
C GLU A 284 2.85 -12.12 -11.25
N ASP A 285 3.94 -11.34 -11.34
CA ASP A 285 4.85 -10.99 -10.25
C ASP A 285 5.48 -9.61 -10.49
N ALA A 286 6.41 -9.20 -9.63
CA ALA A 286 7.04 -7.88 -9.67
C ALA A 286 7.73 -7.56 -11.01
N ARG A 287 8.16 -8.56 -11.79
CA ARG A 287 8.78 -8.33 -13.12
C ARG A 287 7.84 -7.64 -14.09
N GLY A 288 6.52 -7.68 -13.82
CA GLY A 288 5.50 -6.92 -14.54
C GLY A 288 5.68 -5.39 -14.50
N PHE A 289 6.49 -4.84 -13.60
CA PHE A 289 6.86 -3.41 -13.63
C PHE A 289 7.50 -3.00 -14.96
N ASN A 290 8.21 -3.89 -15.64
CA ASN A 290 8.78 -3.60 -16.96
C ASN A 290 7.70 -3.48 -18.05
N ASN A 291 6.57 -4.17 -17.89
CA ASN A 291 5.42 -4.03 -18.78
C ASN A 291 4.71 -2.69 -18.55
N ILE A 292 4.60 -2.22 -17.29
CA ILE A 292 4.05 -0.90 -16.96
C ILE A 292 4.92 0.18 -17.62
N GLU A 293 6.24 0.11 -17.47
CA GLU A 293 7.16 1.07 -18.09
C GLU A 293 6.95 1.16 -19.61
N THR A 294 6.91 0.02 -20.26
CA THR A 294 6.70 -0.07 -21.71
C THR A 294 5.31 0.47 -22.12
N GLY A 295 4.28 0.12 -21.35
CA GLY A 295 2.91 0.53 -21.61
C GLY A 295 2.69 2.04 -21.47
N LEU A 296 3.23 2.67 -20.43
CA LEU A 296 3.15 4.11 -20.21
C LEU A 296 3.85 4.88 -21.36
N LYS A 297 5.05 4.47 -21.75
CA LYS A 297 5.77 5.08 -22.89
C LYS A 297 4.99 4.93 -24.20
N LYS A 298 4.35 3.78 -24.43
CA LYS A 298 3.55 3.52 -25.64
C LYS A 298 2.35 4.46 -25.77
N ILE A 299 1.74 4.88 -24.67
CA ILE A 299 0.60 5.81 -24.68
C ILE A 299 1.01 7.29 -24.57
N GLY A 300 2.32 7.60 -24.55
CA GLY A 300 2.84 8.95 -24.70
C GLY A 300 3.40 9.60 -23.43
N PHE A 301 3.51 8.89 -22.31
CA PHE A 301 4.26 9.40 -21.16
C PHE A 301 5.73 9.54 -21.50
N SER A 302 6.33 10.69 -21.16
CA SER A 302 7.77 10.92 -21.27
C SER A 302 8.56 9.98 -20.34
N ASP A 303 9.86 9.84 -20.57
CA ASP A 303 10.75 9.09 -19.68
C ASP A 303 10.71 9.62 -18.24
N SER A 304 10.65 10.94 -18.06
CA SER A 304 10.59 11.57 -16.73
C SER A 304 9.30 11.24 -16.00
N GLU A 305 8.15 11.34 -16.65
CA GLU A 305 6.85 11.01 -16.07
C GLU A 305 6.76 9.52 -15.75
N THR A 306 7.21 8.67 -16.69
CA THR A 306 7.25 7.22 -16.47
C THR A 306 8.11 6.84 -15.26
N HIS A 307 9.33 7.37 -15.13
CA HIS A 307 10.18 7.13 -13.97
C HIS A 307 9.60 7.77 -12.70
N GLY A 308 8.88 8.89 -12.81
CA GLY A 308 8.11 9.49 -11.72
C GLY A 308 7.13 8.46 -11.14
N ILE A 309 6.23 7.95 -11.97
CA ILE A 309 5.18 7.00 -11.59
C ILE A 309 5.77 5.67 -11.07
N LEU A 310 6.85 5.18 -11.70
CA LEU A 310 7.48 3.91 -11.29
C LEU A 310 8.23 3.98 -9.95
N GLY A 311 8.54 5.20 -9.45
CA GLY A 311 9.23 5.29 -8.16
C GLY A 311 9.68 6.66 -7.71
N ASN A 312 10.16 7.55 -8.62
CA ASN A 312 10.72 8.83 -8.19
C ASN A 312 9.70 9.71 -7.46
N ASN A 313 8.41 9.60 -7.77
CA ASN A 313 7.36 10.34 -7.07
C ASN A 313 7.23 9.90 -5.59
N TRP A 314 7.39 8.61 -5.31
CA TRP A 314 7.43 8.11 -3.94
C TRP A 314 8.68 8.52 -3.17
N TYR A 315 9.79 8.69 -3.88
CA TYR A 315 11.06 9.11 -3.28
C TYR A 315 11.07 10.59 -2.89
N ASN A 316 10.44 11.47 -3.71
CA ASN A 316 10.42 12.93 -3.53
C ASN A 316 9.41 13.40 -2.47
#